data_2b89d08ba2f6cdad1e6255de2b40e05b
#
_entry.id   2b89d08ba2f6cdad1e6255de2b40e05b
#
_cell.length_a   1.000
_cell.length_b   1.000
_cell.length_c   1.000
_cell.angle_alpha   90.00
_cell.angle_beta   90.00
_cell.angle_gamma   90.00
#
_symmetry.space_group_name_H-M   'P 1'
#
loop_
_entity.id
_entity.type
_entity.pdbx_description
1 polymer ?
#
loop_
_entity_poly.entity_id
_entity_poly.type
_entity_poly.pdbx_seq_one_letter_code
_entity_poly.pdbx_strand_id
1 'polypeptide(L)'
;VKPIVIINKVDKPTARLQEVIDEVIDLFIELGATDEQLDFKVAYVSALNGTCSLDPDISTQQENYNGLFDLIINEIPAPNAVVDAPLQFQPALLDYNEFVGRIGIGKVKSGLIKENEMVSCVRLDGSIKQFRVQKLLGFLGLKRIEIEI
;
A
#
# COMPACT_ATOMS: atom_id res chain seq x y z
N VAL A 1 1.59 11.31 6.44
CA VAL A 1 1.29 9.88 6.72
C VAL A 1 2.09 9.49 7.95
N LYS A 2 1.46 8.84 8.93
CA LYS A 2 2.13 8.31 10.12
C LYS A 2 2.91 7.06 9.73
N PRO A 3 4.21 6.97 10.00
CA PRO A 3 5.02 5.80 9.67
C PRO A 3 4.81 4.65 10.67
N ILE A 4 5.09 3.42 10.21
CA ILE A 4 5.30 2.25 11.06
C ILE A 4 6.73 1.77 10.81
N VAL A 5 7.49 1.56 11.86
CA VAL A 5 8.87 1.08 11.77
C VAL A 5 8.91 -0.42 12.03
N ILE A 6 9.53 -1.18 11.14
CA ILE A 6 9.69 -2.63 11.29
C ILE A 6 11.18 -2.95 11.39
N ILE A 7 11.60 -3.38 12.57
CA ILE A 7 12.98 -3.83 12.82
C ILE A 7 13.04 -5.33 12.56
N ASN A 8 13.69 -5.68 11.45
CA ASN A 8 13.84 -7.08 11.03
C ASN A 8 15.19 -7.66 11.47
N LYS A 9 15.29 -8.98 11.46
CA LYS A 9 16.48 -9.75 11.84
C LYS A 9 16.82 -9.66 13.33
N VAL A 10 15.80 -9.56 14.18
CA VAL A 10 15.98 -9.51 15.65
C VAL A 10 16.60 -10.80 16.22
N ASP A 11 16.57 -11.89 15.46
CA ASP A 11 17.17 -13.17 15.77
C ASP A 11 18.71 -13.17 15.72
N LYS A 12 19.33 -12.12 15.18
CA LYS A 12 20.78 -12.07 15.04
C LYS A 12 21.44 -11.67 16.37
N PRO A 13 22.55 -12.35 16.75
CA PRO A 13 23.32 -12.00 17.96
C PRO A 13 23.86 -10.55 17.95
N THR A 14 23.98 -9.97 16.76
CA THR A 14 24.45 -8.60 16.54
C THR A 14 23.31 -7.59 16.38
N ALA A 15 22.08 -7.97 16.70
CA ALA A 15 20.95 -7.05 16.61
C ALA A 15 21.11 -5.89 17.64
N ARG A 16 20.91 -4.65 17.16
CA ARG A 16 21.06 -3.40 17.94
C ARG A 16 19.72 -2.66 17.97
N LEU A 17 18.71 -3.24 18.65
CA LEU A 17 17.33 -2.80 18.54
C LEU A 17 17.14 -1.33 18.92
N GLN A 18 17.64 -0.93 20.10
CA GLN A 18 17.49 0.44 20.58
C GLN A 18 18.30 1.44 19.74
N GLU A 19 19.54 1.13 19.42
CA GLU A 19 20.39 2.00 18.59
C GLU A 19 19.77 2.26 17.21
N VAL A 20 19.15 1.24 16.61
CA VAL A 20 18.46 1.39 15.30
C VAL A 20 17.23 2.29 15.42
N ILE A 21 16.49 2.23 16.54
CA ILE A 21 15.36 3.15 16.78
C ILE A 21 15.87 4.58 16.86
N ASP A 22 16.93 4.81 17.61
CA ASP A 22 17.53 6.15 17.79
C ASP A 22 18.04 6.68 16.43
N GLU A 23 18.71 5.85 15.63
CA GLU A 23 19.14 6.20 14.25
C GLU A 23 17.95 6.54 13.34
N VAL A 24 16.82 5.86 13.47
CA VAL A 24 15.59 6.15 12.70
C VAL A 24 14.96 7.47 13.14
N ILE A 25 14.93 7.76 14.45
CA ILE A 25 14.44 9.03 14.97
C ILE A 25 15.30 10.18 14.47
N ASP A 26 16.61 10.06 14.54
CA ASP A 26 17.55 11.08 14.05
C ASP A 26 17.34 11.33 12.54
N LEU A 27 17.20 10.27 11.74
CA LEU A 27 16.92 10.39 10.32
C LEU A 27 15.59 11.11 10.06
N PHE A 28 14.54 10.80 10.79
CA PHE A 28 13.24 11.47 10.62
C PHE A 28 13.31 12.95 11.01
N ILE A 29 14.05 13.30 12.05
CA ILE A 29 14.30 14.68 12.45
C ILE A 29 15.05 15.44 11.34
N GLU A 30 16.09 14.86 10.78
CA GLU A 30 16.84 15.44 9.65
C GLU A 30 15.95 15.66 8.41
N LEU A 31 14.98 14.77 8.18
CA LEU A 31 14.00 14.88 7.09
C LEU A 31 12.86 15.86 7.39
N GLY A 32 12.84 16.48 8.57
CA GLY A 32 11.82 17.45 8.96
C GLY A 32 10.48 16.81 9.34
N ALA A 33 10.51 15.63 9.94
CA ALA A 33 9.31 14.95 10.44
C ALA A 33 8.62 15.78 11.54
N THR A 34 7.28 15.71 11.56
CA THR A 34 6.48 16.29 12.63
C THR A 34 6.47 15.41 13.88
N ASP A 35 6.12 15.98 15.04
CA ASP A 35 6.00 15.22 16.30
C ASP A 35 5.05 14.00 16.14
N GLU A 36 3.97 14.14 15.38
CA GLU A 36 3.04 13.04 15.06
C GLU A 36 3.73 11.92 14.25
N GLN A 37 4.66 12.27 13.38
CA GLN A 37 5.43 11.31 12.59
C GLN A 37 6.55 10.66 13.40
N LEU A 38 7.06 11.34 14.43
CA LEU A 38 8.04 10.79 15.36
C LEU A 38 7.41 9.85 16.41
N ASP A 39 6.10 9.99 16.68
CA ASP A 39 5.33 9.03 17.52
C ASP A 39 4.91 7.80 16.71
N PHE A 40 5.87 7.16 16.05
CA PHE A 40 5.63 5.95 15.28
C PHE A 40 5.57 4.70 16.17
N LYS A 41 4.87 3.68 15.68
CA LYS A 41 4.85 2.35 16.30
C LYS A 41 5.96 1.48 15.72
N VAL A 42 6.49 0.59 16.54
CA VAL A 42 7.57 -0.32 16.16
C VAL A 42 7.10 -1.76 16.25
N ALA A 43 7.46 -2.56 15.24
CA ALA A 43 7.33 -4.00 15.28
C ALA A 43 8.71 -4.65 15.13
N TYR A 44 8.97 -5.67 15.93
CA TYR A 44 10.23 -6.43 15.96
C TYR A 44 9.99 -7.78 15.30
N VAL A 45 10.74 -8.10 14.24
CA VAL A 45 10.43 -9.22 13.35
C VAL A 45 11.67 -10.04 13.06
N SER A 46 11.52 -11.36 13.01
CA SER A 46 12.44 -12.25 12.33
C SER A 46 11.75 -12.88 11.13
N ALA A 47 12.01 -12.34 9.95
CA ALA A 47 11.45 -12.89 8.73
C ALA A 47 11.96 -14.31 8.43
N LEU A 48 13.15 -14.65 8.92
CA LEU A 48 13.73 -15.99 8.78
C LEU A 48 12.95 -17.03 9.61
N ASN A 49 12.62 -16.66 10.85
CA ASN A 49 11.96 -17.56 11.80
C ASN A 49 10.43 -17.47 11.74
N GLY A 50 9.89 -16.51 10.99
CA GLY A 50 8.44 -16.29 10.92
C GLY A 50 7.84 -15.72 12.21
N THR A 51 8.63 -14.96 12.99
CA THR A 51 8.22 -14.46 14.31
C THR A 51 8.06 -12.95 14.33
N CYS A 52 7.18 -12.45 15.21
CA CYS A 52 6.92 -11.03 15.42
C CYS A 52 6.56 -10.73 16.88
N SER A 53 6.98 -9.56 17.38
CA SER A 53 6.50 -8.95 18.63
C SER A 53 6.37 -7.44 18.46
N LEU A 54 5.53 -6.81 19.28
CA LEU A 54 5.48 -5.36 19.43
C LEU A 54 6.31 -4.88 20.63
N ASP A 55 6.90 -5.80 21.38
CA ASP A 55 7.79 -5.54 22.50
C ASP A 55 9.24 -5.74 22.08
N PRO A 56 10.18 -4.87 22.47
CA PRO A 56 11.61 -5.01 22.19
C PRO A 56 12.26 -6.26 22.82
N ASP A 57 11.63 -6.86 23.82
CA ASP A 57 12.11 -8.09 24.43
C ASP A 57 11.94 -9.27 23.46
N ILE A 58 13.06 -9.84 23.02
CA ILE A 58 13.11 -10.97 22.08
C ILE A 58 12.36 -12.20 22.62
N SER A 59 12.28 -12.36 23.94
CA SER A 59 11.57 -13.49 24.55
C SER A 59 10.05 -13.45 24.31
N THR A 60 9.50 -12.30 23.93
CA THR A 60 8.07 -12.10 23.63
C THR A 60 7.69 -12.43 22.18
N GLN A 61 8.66 -12.83 21.34
CA GLN A 61 8.42 -13.18 19.95
C GLN A 61 7.40 -14.31 19.82
N GLN A 62 6.39 -14.09 19.00
CA GLN A 62 5.36 -15.09 18.68
C GLN A 62 5.64 -15.70 17.31
N GLU A 63 5.37 -16.99 17.14
CA GLU A 63 5.58 -17.73 15.88
C GLU A 63 4.52 -17.40 14.81
N ASN A 64 4.23 -16.12 14.63
CA ASN A 64 3.31 -15.59 13.63
C ASN A 64 3.51 -14.08 13.46
N TYR A 65 2.85 -13.48 12.45
CA TYR A 65 2.87 -12.05 12.15
C TYR A 65 1.58 -11.31 12.55
N ASN A 66 0.70 -11.92 13.34
CA ASN A 66 -0.59 -11.31 13.67
C ASN A 66 -0.42 -9.93 14.31
N GLY A 67 0.51 -9.78 15.25
CA GLY A 67 0.79 -8.49 15.88
C GLY A 67 1.18 -7.39 14.88
N LEU A 68 1.98 -7.73 13.85
CA LEU A 68 2.34 -6.79 12.78
C LEU A 68 1.12 -6.46 11.89
N PHE A 69 0.31 -7.45 11.54
CA PHE A 69 -0.87 -7.21 10.70
C PHE A 69 -1.92 -6.39 11.44
N ASP A 70 -2.16 -6.68 12.72
CA ASP A 70 -3.05 -5.90 13.57
C ASP A 70 -2.56 -4.45 13.71
N LEU A 71 -1.25 -4.24 13.88
CA LEU A 71 -0.64 -2.92 13.92
C LEU A 71 -0.89 -2.16 12.61
N ILE A 72 -0.68 -2.79 11.45
CA ILE A 72 -0.94 -2.17 10.15
C ILE A 72 -2.42 -1.80 9.99
N ILE A 73 -3.33 -2.71 10.35
CA ILE A 73 -4.78 -2.47 10.22
C ILE A 73 -5.24 -1.32 11.14
N ASN A 74 -4.67 -1.21 12.33
CA ASN A 74 -5.05 -0.19 13.31
C ASN A 74 -4.45 1.19 13.01
N GLU A 75 -3.20 1.25 12.51
CA GLU A 75 -2.48 2.51 12.32
C GLU A 75 -2.65 3.09 10.91
N ILE A 76 -2.88 2.25 9.90
CA ILE A 76 -3.02 2.70 8.51
C ILE A 76 -4.51 2.85 8.17
N PRO A 77 -4.98 4.08 7.92
CA PRO A 77 -6.39 4.29 7.56
C PRO A 77 -6.70 3.63 6.21
N ALA A 78 -7.92 3.11 6.11
CA ALA A 78 -8.44 2.61 4.84
C ALA A 78 -8.44 3.72 3.76
N PRO A 79 -8.31 3.37 2.47
CA PRO A 79 -8.42 4.35 1.39
C PRO A 79 -9.77 5.09 1.45
N ASN A 80 -9.71 6.42 1.31
CA ASN A 80 -10.92 7.23 1.17
C ASN A 80 -11.53 6.96 -0.22
N ALA A 81 -12.57 6.14 -0.27
CA ALA A 81 -13.31 5.86 -1.48
C ALA A 81 -14.64 6.64 -1.45
N VAL A 82 -14.84 7.53 -2.44
CA VAL A 82 -16.10 8.26 -2.64
C VAL A 82 -16.87 7.56 -3.76
N VAL A 83 -17.61 6.52 -3.41
CA VAL A 83 -18.26 5.60 -4.36
C VAL A 83 -19.38 6.29 -5.15
N ASP A 84 -20.14 7.19 -4.50
CA ASP A 84 -21.29 7.88 -5.10
C ASP A 84 -20.92 9.11 -5.93
N ALA A 85 -19.63 9.39 -6.11
CA ALA A 85 -19.16 10.49 -6.94
C ALA A 85 -18.98 10.05 -8.42
N PRO A 86 -18.89 10.99 -9.35
CA PRO A 86 -18.51 10.68 -10.74
C PRO A 86 -17.18 9.94 -10.83
N LEU A 87 -17.10 9.00 -11.79
CA LEU A 87 -15.88 8.22 -12.02
C LEU A 87 -14.68 9.12 -12.29
N GLN A 88 -13.64 8.96 -11.52
CA GLN A 88 -12.32 9.52 -11.75
C GLN A 88 -11.28 8.42 -11.69
N PHE A 89 -10.80 8.01 -12.84
CA PHE A 89 -9.72 7.05 -13.01
C PHE A 89 -8.54 7.70 -13.70
N GLN A 90 -7.36 7.61 -13.11
CA GLN A 90 -6.14 8.14 -13.70
C GLN A 90 -5.16 7.00 -13.99
N PRO A 91 -4.98 6.61 -15.27
CA PRO A 91 -3.97 5.64 -15.64
C PRO A 91 -2.57 6.25 -15.40
N ALA A 92 -1.75 5.55 -14.63
CA ALA A 92 -0.35 5.89 -14.37
C ALA A 92 0.60 5.11 -15.29
N LEU A 93 0.19 3.92 -15.72
CA LEU A 93 0.94 3.03 -16.61
C LEU A 93 0.04 2.57 -17.76
N LEU A 94 0.66 2.33 -18.90
CA LEU A 94 0.03 1.70 -20.05
C LEU A 94 0.68 0.35 -20.31
N ASP A 95 -0.15 -0.62 -20.60
CA ASP A 95 0.27 -1.97 -21.01
C ASP A 95 -0.50 -2.39 -22.24
N TYR A 96 -0.11 -3.48 -22.87
CA TYR A 96 -0.76 -4.01 -24.06
C TYR A 96 -0.83 -5.53 -23.99
N ASN A 97 -1.96 -6.07 -24.39
CA ASN A 97 -2.15 -7.50 -24.57
C ASN A 97 -2.83 -7.74 -25.93
N GLU A 98 -2.41 -8.75 -26.67
CA GLU A 98 -2.92 -9.04 -28.02
C GLU A 98 -4.43 -9.34 -28.06
N PHE A 99 -5.00 -9.88 -26.95
CA PHE A 99 -6.40 -10.25 -26.86
C PHE A 99 -7.32 -9.09 -26.42
N VAL A 100 -6.86 -8.26 -25.49
CA VAL A 100 -7.68 -7.16 -24.92
C VAL A 100 -7.24 -5.77 -25.38
N GLY A 101 -6.13 -5.70 -26.12
CA GLY A 101 -5.59 -4.45 -26.63
C GLY A 101 -4.88 -3.62 -25.56
N ARG A 102 -5.11 -2.30 -25.55
CA ARG A 102 -4.48 -1.36 -24.60
C ARG A 102 -5.09 -1.48 -23.22
N ILE A 103 -4.22 -1.58 -22.22
CA ILE A 103 -4.58 -1.68 -20.81
C ILE A 103 -4.08 -0.44 -20.10
N GLY A 104 -4.98 0.30 -19.45
CA GLY A 104 -4.63 1.38 -18.52
C GLY A 104 -4.55 0.83 -17.11
N ILE A 105 -3.42 1.03 -16.43
CA ILE A 105 -3.21 0.63 -15.05
C ILE A 105 -3.15 1.90 -14.21
N GLY A 106 -4.01 1.99 -13.20
CA GLY A 106 -4.09 3.19 -12.36
C GLY A 106 -4.99 3.00 -11.15
N LYS A 107 -5.31 4.11 -10.51
CA LYS A 107 -6.17 4.15 -9.32
C LYS A 107 -7.50 4.82 -9.66
N VAL A 108 -8.60 4.20 -9.26
CA VAL A 108 -9.91 4.86 -9.19
C VAL A 108 -9.88 5.79 -7.98
N LYS A 109 -10.00 7.10 -8.21
CA LYS A 109 -10.00 8.13 -7.16
C LYS A 109 -11.38 8.35 -6.59
N SER A 110 -12.40 8.26 -7.43
CA SER A 110 -13.80 8.38 -7.06
C SER A 110 -14.70 7.65 -8.05
N GLY A 111 -15.94 7.39 -7.65
CA GLY A 111 -16.91 6.66 -8.44
C GLY A 111 -16.61 5.18 -8.58
N LEU A 112 -17.33 4.55 -9.48
CA LEU A 112 -17.21 3.14 -9.83
C LEU A 112 -16.95 3.01 -11.33
N ILE A 113 -16.24 1.98 -11.73
CA ILE A 113 -16.07 1.59 -13.13
C ILE A 113 -16.55 0.16 -13.30
N LYS A 114 -17.33 -0.10 -14.36
CA LYS A 114 -17.90 -1.42 -14.66
C LYS A 114 -17.48 -1.90 -16.04
N GLU A 115 -17.42 -3.19 -16.19
CA GLU A 115 -17.25 -3.81 -17.49
C GLU A 115 -18.42 -3.47 -18.40
N ASN A 116 -18.15 -3.27 -19.69
CA ASN A 116 -19.11 -2.85 -20.73
C ASN A 116 -19.69 -1.45 -20.58
N GLU A 117 -19.27 -0.66 -19.60
CA GLU A 117 -19.69 0.73 -19.43
C GLU A 117 -19.00 1.67 -20.42
N MET A 118 -19.72 2.72 -20.85
CA MET A 118 -19.15 3.79 -21.67
C MET A 118 -18.51 4.84 -20.78
N VAL A 119 -17.24 5.07 -20.97
CA VAL A 119 -16.45 6.06 -20.21
C VAL A 119 -15.88 7.14 -21.14
N SER A 120 -15.66 8.33 -20.58
CA SER A 120 -15.04 9.46 -21.27
C SER A 120 -13.58 9.61 -20.85
N CYS A 121 -12.68 9.56 -21.80
CA CYS A 121 -11.25 9.85 -21.60
C CYS A 121 -10.97 11.30 -21.99
N VAL A 122 -10.55 12.09 -21.01
CA VAL A 122 -10.07 13.47 -21.22
C VAL A 122 -8.56 13.42 -21.44
N ARG A 123 -8.10 13.94 -22.55
CA ARG A 123 -6.68 14.02 -22.91
C ARG A 123 -6.06 15.31 -22.41
N LEU A 124 -4.71 15.38 -22.44
CA LEU A 124 -3.97 16.56 -22.04
C LEU A 124 -4.27 17.80 -22.89
N ASP A 125 -4.62 17.60 -24.16
CA ASP A 125 -5.04 18.67 -25.08
C ASP A 125 -6.51 19.13 -24.86
N GLY A 126 -7.19 18.58 -23.87
CA GLY A 126 -8.60 18.85 -23.56
C GLY A 126 -9.58 18.10 -24.44
N SER A 127 -9.14 17.34 -25.41
CA SER A 127 -10.04 16.54 -26.26
C SER A 127 -10.64 15.38 -25.47
N ILE A 128 -11.92 15.08 -25.75
CA ILE A 128 -12.67 14.00 -25.08
C ILE A 128 -12.92 12.88 -26.10
N LYS A 129 -12.57 11.66 -25.70
CA LYS A 129 -12.89 10.46 -26.48
C LYS A 129 -13.67 9.48 -25.63
N GLN A 130 -14.79 9.00 -26.14
CA GLN A 130 -15.56 7.94 -25.48
C GLN A 130 -15.15 6.57 -25.97
N PHE A 131 -15.12 5.61 -25.05
CA PHE A 131 -14.92 4.20 -25.38
C PHE A 131 -15.63 3.31 -24.36
N ARG A 132 -15.85 2.06 -24.76
CA ARG A 132 -16.44 1.06 -23.87
C ARG A 132 -15.33 0.32 -23.12
N VAL A 133 -15.50 0.14 -21.83
CA VAL A 133 -14.62 -0.70 -21.01
C VAL A 133 -14.87 -2.16 -21.42
N GLN A 134 -13.87 -2.79 -22.00
CA GLN A 134 -14.01 -4.17 -22.49
C GLN A 134 -13.81 -5.19 -21.37
N LYS A 135 -12.87 -4.92 -20.45
CA LYS A 135 -12.51 -5.82 -19.38
C LYS A 135 -11.96 -5.05 -18.18
N LEU A 136 -12.32 -5.50 -17.00
CA LEU A 136 -11.75 -5.00 -15.76
C LEU A 136 -10.84 -6.05 -15.11
N LEU A 137 -9.68 -5.59 -14.68
CA LEU A 137 -8.70 -6.41 -14.00
C LEU A 137 -8.30 -5.74 -12.69
N GLY A 138 -8.32 -6.50 -11.61
CA GLY A 138 -7.75 -6.12 -10.33
C GLY A 138 -6.42 -6.81 -10.06
N PHE A 139 -5.75 -6.43 -8.98
CA PHE A 139 -4.55 -7.11 -8.51
C PHE A 139 -4.85 -7.90 -7.24
N LEU A 140 -4.49 -9.18 -7.25
CA LEU A 140 -4.44 -10.03 -6.06
C LEU A 140 -2.98 -10.47 -5.86
N GLY A 141 -2.30 -9.81 -4.94
CA GLY A 141 -0.85 -9.90 -4.85
C GLY A 141 -0.19 -9.40 -6.14
N LEU A 142 0.58 -10.25 -6.81
CA LEU A 142 1.24 -9.92 -8.09
C LEU A 142 0.45 -10.36 -9.33
N LYS A 143 -0.68 -11.04 -9.14
CA LYS A 143 -1.49 -11.57 -10.24
C LYS A 143 -2.63 -10.62 -10.58
N ARG A 144 -2.90 -10.49 -11.89
CA ARG A 144 -4.13 -9.85 -12.39
C ARG A 144 -5.26 -10.87 -12.35
N ILE A 145 -6.37 -10.47 -11.77
CA ILE A 145 -7.62 -11.26 -11.74
C ILE A 145 -8.73 -10.46 -12.38
N GLU A 146 -9.72 -11.14 -12.95
CA GLU A 146 -10.92 -10.49 -13.47
C GLU A 146 -11.79 -10.04 -12.31
N ILE A 147 -12.34 -8.83 -12.44
CA ILE A 147 -13.27 -8.22 -11.47
C ILE A 147 -14.44 -7.60 -12.24
N GLU A 148 -15.59 -7.53 -11.62
CA GLU A 148 -16.80 -6.96 -12.25
C GLU A 148 -16.98 -5.46 -11.95
N ILE A 149 -16.51 -5.01 -10.79
CA ILE A 149 -16.57 -3.62 -10.30
C ILE A 149 -15.32 -3.32 -9.49
#